data_d65426c3eb5d0ff0f62e70aca45d2674
#
_entry.id   d65426c3eb5d0ff0f62e70aca45d2674
#
_cell.length_a   1.000
_cell.length_b   1.000
_cell.length_c   1.000
_cell.angle_alpha   90.00
_cell.angle_beta   90.00
_cell.angle_gamma   90.00
#
_symmetry.space_group_name_H-M   'P 1'
#
loop_
_entity.id
_entity.type
_entity.pdbx_description
1 polymer ?
#
loop_
_entity_poly.entity_id
_entity_poly.type
_entity_poly.pdbx_seq_one_letter_code
_entity_poly.pdbx_strand_id
1 'polypeptide(L)'
;LQDILDTPVSPELLPPKDGKISQKTEHIVGPYELHDFFLYHLMRFGSKPSKILRLAEVAFEGIYDREVILEWLKVFYRRFFAQQFKRSCLPDGPKVGSVALSPRGDWRMPSDASYQIWAKELETL
;
A
#
# COMPACT_ATOMS: atom_id res chain seq x y z
N LEU A 1 5.69 -24.16 -3.76
CA LEU A 1 4.85 -22.96 -3.56
C LEU A 1 5.16 -22.25 -2.23
N GLN A 2 5.31 -22.99 -1.13
CA GLN A 2 5.61 -22.39 0.18
C GLN A 2 6.93 -21.60 0.16
N ASP A 3 7.99 -22.15 -0.46
CA ASP A 3 9.28 -21.45 -0.59
C ASP A 3 9.15 -20.11 -1.34
N ILE A 4 8.25 -20.03 -2.32
CA ILE A 4 7.99 -18.79 -3.05
C ILE A 4 7.26 -17.78 -2.15
N LEU A 5 6.30 -18.24 -1.35
CA LEU A 5 5.55 -17.38 -0.42
C LEU A 5 6.45 -16.87 0.72
N ASP A 6 7.37 -17.70 1.18
CA ASP A 6 8.29 -17.37 2.28
C ASP A 6 9.49 -16.54 1.82
N THR A 7 9.70 -16.39 0.50
CA THR A 7 10.79 -15.58 -0.04
C THR A 7 10.53 -14.10 0.19
N PRO A 8 11.42 -13.38 0.90
CA PRO A 8 11.22 -11.96 1.14
C PRO A 8 11.35 -11.15 -0.16
N VAL A 9 10.42 -10.22 -0.34
CA VAL A 9 10.47 -9.25 -1.45
C VAL A 9 11.48 -8.16 -1.13
N SER A 10 12.39 -7.87 -2.07
CA SER A 10 13.39 -6.82 -1.93
C SER A 10 13.59 -6.05 -3.24
N PRO A 11 14.07 -4.80 -3.19
CA PRO A 11 14.49 -4.07 -4.38
C PRO A 11 15.70 -4.77 -5.02
N GLU A 12 15.55 -5.30 -6.22
CA GLU A 12 16.63 -6.02 -6.94
C GLU A 12 17.83 -5.12 -7.32
N LEU A 13 17.62 -3.80 -7.30
CA LEU A 13 18.63 -2.82 -7.69
C LEU A 13 19.71 -2.57 -6.64
N LEU A 14 19.53 -3.06 -5.41
CA LEU A 14 20.52 -2.91 -4.35
C LEU A 14 21.39 -4.14 -4.25
N PRO A 15 22.72 -4.00 -4.33
CA PRO A 15 23.61 -5.13 -4.18
C PRO A 15 23.50 -5.72 -2.78
N PRO A 16 23.53 -7.07 -2.65
CA PRO A 16 23.50 -7.70 -1.34
C PRO A 16 24.79 -7.37 -0.56
N LYS A 17 24.64 -7.09 0.74
CA LYS A 17 25.78 -6.99 1.66
C LYS A 17 26.00 -8.34 2.30
N ASP A 18 27.27 -8.81 2.25
CA ASP A 18 27.69 -10.10 2.82
C ASP A 18 26.85 -11.31 2.35
N GLY A 19 26.41 -11.28 1.07
CA GLY A 19 25.58 -12.35 0.50
C GLY A 19 24.13 -12.40 1.00
N LYS A 20 23.70 -11.42 1.80
CA LYS A 20 22.34 -11.31 2.32
C LYS A 20 21.62 -10.13 1.68
N ILE A 21 20.30 -10.27 1.53
CA ILE A 21 19.43 -9.18 1.08
C ILE A 21 19.53 -8.03 2.09
N SER A 22 20.04 -6.88 1.63
CA SER A 22 20.29 -5.70 2.48
C SER A 22 19.03 -4.93 2.85
N GLN A 23 17.98 -5.02 2.05
CA GLN A 23 16.73 -4.30 2.27
C GLN A 23 15.53 -5.17 1.88
N LYS A 24 14.53 -5.21 2.76
CA LYS A 24 13.23 -5.83 2.49
C LYS A 24 12.20 -4.75 2.21
N THR A 25 11.34 -4.97 1.23
CA THR A 25 10.27 -4.03 0.87
C THR A 25 9.34 -3.74 2.05
N GLU A 26 9.06 -4.75 2.86
CA GLU A 26 8.21 -4.64 4.04
C GLU A 26 8.72 -3.63 5.08
N HIS A 27 10.03 -3.42 5.20
CA HIS A 27 10.61 -2.39 6.06
C HIS A 27 10.32 -0.96 5.57
N ILE A 28 10.02 -0.81 4.29
CA ILE A 28 9.77 0.49 3.66
C ILE A 28 8.28 0.82 3.61
N VAL A 29 7.45 -0.17 3.29
CA VAL A 29 6.00 0.02 3.08
C VAL A 29 5.16 -0.40 4.28
N GLY A 30 5.75 -1.13 5.23
CA GLY A 30 5.07 -1.70 6.38
C GLY A 30 4.61 -3.13 6.17
N PRO A 31 4.00 -3.73 7.19
CA PRO A 31 3.45 -5.08 7.12
C PRO A 31 2.47 -5.23 5.95
N TYR A 32 2.66 -6.25 5.13
CA TYR A 32 1.83 -6.48 3.95
C TYR A 32 0.34 -6.62 4.29
N GLU A 33 0.01 -7.23 5.40
CA GLU A 33 -1.37 -7.41 5.84
C GLU A 33 -2.09 -6.07 6.08
N LEU A 34 -1.41 -5.07 6.65
CA LEU A 34 -1.93 -3.72 6.80
C LEU A 34 -2.09 -3.05 5.44
N HIS A 35 -1.07 -3.18 4.58
CA HIS A 35 -1.07 -2.59 3.25
C HIS A 35 -2.20 -3.14 2.38
N ASP A 36 -2.39 -4.45 2.39
CA ASP A 36 -3.47 -5.12 1.67
C ASP A 36 -4.85 -4.71 2.19
N PHE A 37 -4.99 -4.58 3.50
CA PHE A 37 -6.21 -4.09 4.13
C PHE A 37 -6.56 -2.66 3.68
N PHE A 38 -5.59 -1.76 3.70
CA PHE A 38 -5.79 -0.38 3.25
C PHE A 38 -6.16 -0.31 1.77
N LEU A 39 -5.44 -1.07 0.95
CA LEU A 39 -5.67 -1.15 -0.48
C LEU A 39 -7.06 -1.68 -0.80
N TYR A 40 -7.48 -2.75 -0.14
CA TYR A 40 -8.81 -3.33 -0.32
C TYR A 40 -9.92 -2.32 -0.01
N HIS A 41 -9.86 -1.64 1.13
CA HIS A 41 -10.88 -0.68 1.52
C HIS A 41 -10.88 0.59 0.68
N LEU A 42 -9.73 1.04 0.21
CA LEU A 42 -9.64 2.15 -0.72
C LEU A 42 -10.21 1.78 -2.10
N MET A 43 -9.76 0.67 -2.66
CA MET A 43 -10.08 0.28 -4.03
C MET A 43 -11.52 -0.22 -4.18
N ARG A 44 -11.97 -1.05 -3.26
CA ARG A 44 -13.28 -1.70 -3.35
C ARG A 44 -14.42 -0.79 -2.92
N PHE A 45 -14.21 0.04 -1.91
CA PHE A 45 -15.26 0.84 -1.28
C PHE A 45 -15.02 2.35 -1.36
N GLY A 46 -13.87 2.82 -1.82
CA GLY A 46 -13.52 4.24 -1.83
C GLY A 46 -13.54 4.87 -0.43
N SER A 47 -13.21 4.09 0.60
CA SER A 47 -13.30 4.53 1.99
C SER A 47 -12.31 5.66 2.29
N LYS A 48 -12.74 6.64 3.08
CA LYS A 48 -11.89 7.73 3.56
C LYS A 48 -10.84 7.21 4.56
N PRO A 49 -9.70 7.92 4.73
CA PRO A 49 -8.66 7.52 5.69
C PRO A 49 -9.16 7.28 7.10
N SER A 50 -10.01 8.14 7.62
CA SER A 50 -10.61 8.00 8.96
C SER A 50 -11.42 6.71 9.13
N LYS A 51 -12.17 6.33 8.09
CA LYS A 51 -12.93 5.07 8.10
C LYS A 51 -12.01 3.87 8.03
N ILE A 52 -10.98 3.90 7.17
CA ILE A 52 -10.01 2.81 7.05
C ILE A 52 -9.28 2.59 8.37
N LEU A 53 -8.87 3.69 9.05
CA LEU A 53 -8.23 3.62 10.36
C LEU A 53 -9.10 2.88 11.38
N ARG A 54 -10.38 3.29 11.53
CA ARG A 54 -11.32 2.65 12.46
C ARG A 54 -11.53 1.17 12.18
N LEU A 55 -11.68 0.81 10.91
CA LEU A 55 -11.85 -0.59 10.51
C LEU A 55 -10.59 -1.39 10.79
N ALA A 56 -9.41 -0.82 10.58
CA ALA A 56 -8.14 -1.46 10.88
C ALA A 56 -7.92 -1.65 12.38
N GLU A 57 -8.31 -0.68 13.21
CA GLU A 57 -8.25 -0.81 14.68
C GLU A 57 -9.06 -2.02 15.16
N VAL A 58 -10.24 -2.24 14.60
CA VAL A 58 -11.07 -3.41 14.94
C VAL A 58 -10.48 -4.70 14.39
N ALA A 59 -10.05 -4.70 13.12
CA ALA A 59 -9.55 -5.90 12.45
C ALA A 59 -8.23 -6.41 13.02
N PHE A 60 -7.37 -5.50 13.48
CA PHE A 60 -6.04 -5.80 14.02
C PHE A 60 -5.94 -5.57 15.53
N GLU A 61 -7.06 -5.61 16.23
CA GLU A 61 -7.10 -5.48 17.69
C GLU A 61 -6.17 -6.52 18.35
N GLY A 62 -5.30 -6.04 19.24
CA GLY A 62 -4.32 -6.90 19.93
C GLY A 62 -3.08 -7.26 19.09
N ILE A 63 -3.02 -6.87 17.82
CA ILE A 63 -1.86 -7.10 16.93
C ILE A 63 -1.08 -5.81 16.69
N TYR A 64 -1.78 -4.72 16.37
CA TYR A 64 -1.20 -3.41 16.11
C TYR A 64 -1.92 -2.33 16.91
N ASP A 65 -1.14 -1.41 17.48
CA ASP A 65 -1.69 -0.22 18.15
C ASP A 65 -2.17 0.80 17.11
N ARG A 66 -3.13 1.64 17.52
CA ARG A 66 -3.68 2.71 16.68
C ARG A 66 -2.59 3.58 16.04
N GLU A 67 -1.59 3.95 16.82
CA GLU A 67 -0.49 4.82 16.36
C GLU A 67 0.33 4.16 15.25
N VAL A 68 0.60 2.87 15.38
CA VAL A 68 1.31 2.07 14.37
C VAL A 68 0.48 1.98 13.08
N ILE A 69 -0.82 1.70 13.20
CA ILE A 69 -1.73 1.65 12.06
C ILE A 69 -1.78 3.01 11.34
N LEU A 70 -1.90 4.11 12.11
CA LEU A 70 -1.95 5.46 11.56
C LEU A 70 -0.67 5.84 10.81
N GLU A 71 0.50 5.52 11.36
CA GLU A 71 1.78 5.78 10.71
C GLU A 71 1.90 5.05 9.36
N TRP A 72 1.54 3.76 9.33
CA TRP A 72 1.56 3.00 8.07
C TRP A 72 0.47 3.45 7.09
N LEU A 73 -0.67 3.92 7.57
CA LEU A 73 -1.72 4.50 6.72
C LEU A 73 -1.24 5.79 6.05
N LYS A 74 -0.51 6.66 6.76
CA LYS A 74 0.14 7.85 6.19
C LYS A 74 1.16 7.48 5.11
N VAL A 75 1.98 6.48 5.37
CA VAL A 75 2.96 5.96 4.39
C VAL A 75 2.23 5.41 3.16
N PHE A 76 1.18 4.63 3.37
CA PHE A 76 0.36 4.06 2.29
C PHE A 76 -0.19 5.15 1.36
N TYR A 77 -0.90 6.15 1.87
CA TYR A 77 -1.48 7.21 1.05
C TYR A 77 -0.42 8.01 0.31
N ARG A 78 0.64 8.42 0.99
CA ARG A 78 1.75 9.14 0.37
C ARG A 78 2.34 8.36 -0.81
N ARG A 79 2.62 7.09 -0.62
CA ARG A 79 3.24 6.25 -1.66
C ARG A 79 2.26 5.90 -2.77
N PHE A 80 1.02 5.62 -2.45
CA PHE A 80 0.00 5.29 -3.43
C PHE A 80 -0.14 6.39 -4.48
N PHE A 81 -0.21 7.64 -4.07
CA PHE A 81 -0.31 8.78 -4.98
C PHE A 81 1.03 9.14 -5.63
N ALA A 82 2.11 9.18 -4.88
CA ALA A 82 3.44 9.50 -5.41
C ALA A 82 3.93 8.48 -6.46
N GLN A 83 3.48 7.23 -6.38
CA GLN A 83 3.87 6.16 -7.31
C GLN A 83 2.83 5.89 -8.42
N GLN A 84 1.82 6.74 -8.57
CA GLN A 84 0.79 6.59 -9.60
C GLN A 84 1.38 6.53 -11.01
N PHE A 85 2.41 7.31 -11.31
CA PHE A 85 3.07 7.32 -12.61
C PHE A 85 3.64 5.96 -13.00
N LYS A 86 4.09 5.16 -12.04
CA LYS A 86 4.60 3.79 -12.28
C LYS A 86 3.50 2.86 -12.74
N ARG A 87 2.28 3.01 -12.23
CA ARG A 87 1.12 2.21 -12.68
C ARG A 87 0.76 2.51 -14.12
N SER A 88 0.92 3.76 -14.56
CA SER A 88 0.68 4.16 -15.94
C SER A 88 1.66 3.54 -16.94
N CYS A 89 2.85 3.15 -16.48
CA CYS A 89 3.91 2.54 -17.28
C CYS A 89 3.86 1.02 -17.31
N LEU A 90 2.98 0.38 -16.53
CA LEU A 90 2.87 -1.08 -16.49
C LEU A 90 2.27 -1.64 -17.79
N PRO A 91 2.75 -2.81 -18.25
CA PRO A 91 2.13 -3.52 -19.36
C PRO A 91 0.73 -4.00 -18.98
N ASP A 92 -0.09 -4.28 -19.98
CA ASP A 92 -1.39 -4.89 -19.78
C ASP A 92 -1.25 -6.30 -19.18
N GLY A 93 -2.07 -6.59 -18.20
CA GLY A 93 -2.08 -7.87 -17.50
C GLY A 93 -3.49 -8.32 -17.14
N PRO A 94 -3.64 -9.59 -16.71
CA PRO A 94 -4.94 -10.11 -16.30
C PRO A 94 -5.44 -9.43 -15.03
N LYS A 95 -6.74 -9.21 -14.97
CA LYS A 95 -7.43 -8.74 -13.78
C LYS A 95 -7.63 -9.91 -12.82
N VAL A 96 -7.05 -9.84 -11.62
CA VAL A 96 -7.11 -10.91 -10.62
C VAL A 96 -8.29 -10.74 -9.68
N GLY A 97 -8.57 -9.52 -9.26
CA GLY A 97 -9.67 -9.19 -8.33
C GLY A 97 -10.85 -8.51 -9.03
N SER A 98 -11.81 -8.03 -8.24
CA SER A 98 -12.98 -7.31 -8.72
C SER A 98 -12.68 -5.87 -9.18
N VAL A 99 -11.59 -5.29 -8.69
CA VAL A 99 -11.12 -3.94 -9.05
C VAL A 99 -9.64 -4.00 -9.38
N ALA A 100 -9.25 -3.46 -10.54
CA ALA A 100 -7.87 -3.40 -10.97
C ALA A 100 -7.24 -2.02 -10.67
N LEU A 101 -5.94 -2.01 -10.37
CA LEU A 101 -5.15 -0.80 -10.16
C LEU A 101 -4.76 -0.10 -11.46
N SER A 102 -5.03 -0.72 -12.62
CA SER A 102 -4.65 -0.19 -13.91
C SER A 102 -5.36 1.14 -14.21
N PRO A 103 -4.62 2.21 -14.58
CA PRO A 103 -5.22 3.48 -14.97
C PRO A 103 -5.94 3.40 -16.33
N ARG A 104 -5.72 2.34 -17.09
CA ARG A 104 -6.44 2.04 -18.33
C ARG A 104 -7.78 1.33 -18.12
N GLY A 105 -8.04 0.88 -16.90
CA GLY A 105 -9.24 0.17 -16.49
C GLY A 105 -9.99 0.88 -15.36
N ASP A 106 -10.04 0.22 -14.21
CA ASP A 106 -10.88 0.64 -13.08
C ASP A 106 -10.35 1.86 -12.33
N TRP A 107 -9.04 2.06 -12.26
CA TRP A 107 -8.42 3.14 -11.50
C TRP A 107 -7.86 4.23 -12.40
N ARG A 108 -8.76 4.98 -13.02
CA ARG A 108 -8.39 6.11 -13.88
C ARG A 108 -8.15 7.36 -13.03
N MET A 109 -6.88 7.75 -12.92
CA MET A 109 -6.45 8.91 -12.14
C MET A 109 -5.23 9.56 -12.81
N PRO A 110 -5.15 10.90 -12.84
CA PRO A 110 -3.96 11.59 -13.31
C PRO A 110 -2.70 11.16 -12.55
N SER A 111 -1.56 11.06 -13.25
CA SER A 111 -0.30 10.63 -12.64
C SER A 111 0.23 11.60 -11.58
N ASP A 112 -0.19 12.86 -11.64
CA ASP A 112 0.17 13.95 -10.73
C ASP A 112 -0.95 14.31 -9.74
N ALA A 113 -1.96 13.44 -9.58
CA ALA A 113 -3.04 13.67 -8.63
C ALA A 113 -2.51 13.88 -7.22
N SER A 114 -3.00 14.94 -6.56
CA SER A 114 -2.62 15.30 -5.21
C SER A 114 -3.47 14.59 -4.16
N TYR A 115 -2.85 14.19 -3.04
CA TYR A 115 -3.54 13.59 -1.90
C TYR A 115 -3.66 14.55 -0.69
N GLN A 116 -3.43 15.84 -0.89
CA GLN A 116 -3.36 16.83 0.19
C GLN A 116 -4.60 16.88 1.08
N ILE A 117 -5.79 16.64 0.54
CA ILE A 117 -7.04 16.59 1.30
C ILE A 117 -6.99 15.46 2.34
N TRP A 118 -6.55 14.29 1.92
CA TRP A 118 -6.41 13.13 2.81
C TRP A 118 -5.20 13.22 3.73
N ALA A 119 -4.12 13.87 3.30
CA ALA A 119 -2.99 14.16 4.17
C ALA A 119 -3.42 15.03 5.36
N LYS A 120 -4.19 16.09 5.12
CA LYS A 120 -4.74 16.93 6.19
C LYS A 120 -5.66 16.14 7.14
N GLU A 121 -6.53 15.29 6.59
CA GLU A 121 -7.37 14.42 7.41
C GLU A 121 -6.50 13.49 8.31
N LEU A 122 -5.46 12.87 7.74
CA LEU A 122 -4.55 12.00 8.46
C LEU A 122 -3.73 12.71 9.55
N GLU A 123 -3.44 13.99 9.39
CA GLU A 123 -2.75 14.79 10.40
C GLU A 123 -3.64 15.11 11.61
N THR A 124 -4.96 15.10 11.43
CA THR A 124 -5.94 15.38 12.48
C THR A 124 -6.42 14.15 13.23
N LEU A 125 -6.06 12.96 12.79
CA LEU A 125 -6.44 11.68 13.38
C LEU A 125 -5.45 11.22 14.45
#